data_bb30dd6980ac6a126eb955e47a195a58
#
_entry.id   bb30dd6980ac6a126eb955e47a195a58
#
_cell.length_a   1.000
_cell.length_b   1.000
_cell.length_c   1.000
_cell.angle_alpha   90.00
_cell.angle_beta   90.00
_cell.angle_gamma   90.00
#
_symmetry.space_group_name_H-M   'P 1'
#
loop_
_entity.id
_entity.type
_entity.pdbx_description
1 polymer ?
#
loop_
_entity_poly.entity_id
_entity_poly.type
_entity_poly.pdbx_seq_one_letter_code
_entity_poly.pdbx_strand_id
1 'polypeptide(L)'
;LVGGHTVQDDEPKYGLCVSGFVHPKKIFKNYGCKPGDVLILTKQVGTGIVNTAIKGEMASPSAIREAETVMASLNKLGKQVVEKFDVSACTDITGFGLLGHCVEMAEASNVTFELNVHDIAYLDEAISYAKMGLVPAGAYKNKGYSYQKVDFRNVEDHFIDLLYDPQTSGGLLISVEAQYAEAVMEAFEKKRLDTKVSLIGTVTEKSDKLIRLH
;
A
#
# COMPACT_ATOMS: atom_id res chain seq x y z
N LEU A 1 21.77 16.47 -5.89
CA LEU A 1 22.32 15.44 -6.76
C LEU A 1 23.83 15.42 -6.57
N VAL A 2 24.39 14.28 -6.21
CA VAL A 2 25.83 14.19 -5.86
C VAL A 2 26.62 13.30 -6.83
N GLY A 3 25.97 12.59 -7.71
CA GLY A 3 26.60 11.75 -8.71
C GLY A 3 25.60 10.99 -9.55
N GLY A 4 26.10 10.28 -10.54
CA GLY A 4 25.33 9.45 -11.44
C GLY A 4 26.24 8.80 -12.48
N HIS A 5 25.65 7.93 -13.28
CA HIS A 5 26.30 7.26 -14.39
C HIS A 5 25.36 7.21 -15.59
N THR A 6 25.91 7.27 -16.78
CA THR A 6 25.16 7.12 -18.03
C THR A 6 25.51 5.77 -18.64
N VAL A 7 24.50 5.04 -19.05
CA VAL A 7 24.64 3.76 -19.78
C VAL A 7 24.15 3.94 -21.22
N GLN A 8 24.75 3.21 -22.15
CA GLN A 8 24.25 3.12 -23.51
C GLN A 8 23.24 1.96 -23.58
N ASP A 9 22.04 2.26 -24.05
CA ASP A 9 20.96 1.30 -24.20
C ASP A 9 20.05 1.72 -25.36
N ASP A 10 19.37 0.77 -25.97
CA ASP A 10 18.43 1.02 -27.08
C ASP A 10 17.13 1.71 -26.60
N GLU A 11 16.83 1.62 -25.31
CA GLU A 11 15.69 2.27 -24.68
C GLU A 11 16.15 3.27 -23.61
N PRO A 12 15.46 4.42 -23.45
CA PRO A 12 15.76 5.36 -22.37
C PRO A 12 15.54 4.68 -21.00
N LYS A 13 16.59 4.64 -20.20
CA LYS A 13 16.54 4.12 -18.81
C LYS A 13 16.91 5.23 -17.85
N TYR A 14 16.09 5.38 -16.80
CA TYR A 14 16.31 6.35 -15.74
C TYR A 14 15.97 5.75 -14.39
N GLY A 15 16.79 6.01 -13.40
CA GLY A 15 16.55 5.59 -12.03
C GLY A 15 17.32 6.47 -11.05
N LEU A 16 16.86 6.49 -9.80
CA LEU A 16 17.50 7.22 -8.71
C LEU A 16 17.95 6.24 -7.62
N CYS A 17 19.18 6.44 -7.13
CA CYS A 17 19.60 5.91 -5.85
C CYS A 17 19.52 7.04 -4.82
N VAL A 18 18.63 6.92 -3.85
CA VAL A 18 18.39 7.95 -2.84
C VAL A 18 18.96 7.50 -1.50
N SER A 19 19.87 8.30 -0.95
CA SER A 19 20.40 8.08 0.40
C SER A 19 19.91 9.17 1.34
N GLY A 20 19.54 8.79 2.56
CA GLY A 20 19.07 9.71 3.60
C GLY A 20 19.60 9.32 4.97
N PHE A 21 19.49 10.24 5.90
CA PHE A 21 19.89 10.03 7.29
C PHE A 21 18.68 10.22 8.19
N VAL A 22 18.53 9.35 9.19
CA VAL A 22 17.51 9.43 10.22
C VAL A 22 18.14 9.19 11.60
N HIS A 23 17.65 9.91 12.59
CA HIS A 23 18.08 9.66 13.97
C HIS A 23 17.60 8.28 14.43
N PRO A 24 18.43 7.41 15.07
CA PRO A 24 18.05 6.04 15.43
C PRO A 24 16.74 5.91 16.22
N LYS A 25 16.41 6.89 17.05
CA LYS A 25 15.16 6.92 17.83
C LYS A 25 13.93 7.42 17.03
N LYS A 26 14.10 7.81 15.76
CA LYS A 26 13.02 8.32 14.88
C LYS A 26 12.79 7.42 13.67
N ILE A 27 13.31 6.22 13.69
CA ILE A 27 13.11 5.23 12.63
C ILE A 27 11.68 4.69 12.77
N PHE A 28 10.88 4.80 11.71
CA PHE A 28 9.66 4.01 11.57
C PHE A 28 10.05 2.60 11.13
N LYS A 29 9.67 1.62 11.93
CA LYS A 29 9.98 0.22 11.68
C LYS A 29 8.80 -0.45 10.98
N ASN A 30 9.05 -1.43 10.14
CA ASN A 30 8.02 -2.26 9.53
C ASN A 30 7.57 -3.43 10.43
N TYR A 31 7.77 -3.31 11.74
CA TYR A 31 7.36 -4.27 12.76
C TYR A 31 7.08 -3.53 14.08
N GLY A 32 6.37 -4.21 14.98
CA GLY A 32 6.02 -3.66 16.28
C GLY A 32 4.53 -3.33 16.42
N CYS A 33 3.69 -3.77 15.48
CA CYS A 33 2.24 -3.71 15.61
C CYS A 33 1.79 -4.44 16.87
N LYS A 34 0.77 -3.90 17.52
CA LYS A 34 0.22 -4.46 18.75
C LYS A 34 -1.25 -4.83 18.55
N PRO A 35 -1.74 -5.92 19.17
CA PRO A 35 -3.18 -6.17 19.20
C PRO A 35 -3.93 -4.96 19.74
N GLY A 36 -5.01 -4.57 19.05
CA GLY A 36 -5.78 -3.35 19.33
C GLY A 36 -5.37 -2.14 18.50
N ASP A 37 -4.26 -2.20 17.74
CA ASP A 37 -3.92 -1.16 16.78
C ASP A 37 -4.93 -1.13 15.62
N VAL A 38 -5.02 0.01 14.95
CA VAL A 38 -5.71 0.17 13.67
C VAL A 38 -4.70 0.35 12.54
N LEU A 39 -5.12 -0.03 11.34
CA LEU A 39 -4.30 0.04 10.12
C LEU A 39 -4.83 1.14 9.21
N ILE A 40 -3.96 2.08 8.85
CA ILE A 40 -4.26 3.23 7.98
C ILE A 40 -3.39 3.15 6.73
N LEU A 41 -4.01 3.33 5.56
CA LEU A 41 -3.35 3.38 4.26
C LEU A 41 -3.47 4.78 3.67
N THR A 42 -2.37 5.37 3.19
CA THR A 42 -2.34 6.79 2.79
C THR A 42 -2.51 7.06 1.30
N LYS A 43 -2.64 6.02 0.48
CA LYS A 43 -2.95 6.13 -0.95
C LYS A 43 -3.86 5.00 -1.42
N GLN A 44 -4.58 5.23 -2.50
CA GLN A 44 -5.35 4.21 -3.20
C GLN A 44 -4.43 3.13 -3.77
N VAL A 45 -4.93 1.89 -3.87
CA VAL A 45 -4.27 0.78 -4.57
C VAL A 45 -4.89 0.54 -5.95
N GLY A 46 -4.15 -0.14 -6.84
CA GLY A 46 -4.60 -0.45 -8.19
C GLY A 46 -3.72 0.11 -9.31
N THR A 47 -2.55 0.68 -8.99
CA THR A 47 -1.66 1.32 -9.99
C THR A 47 -1.16 0.34 -11.04
N GLY A 48 -0.86 -0.91 -10.69
CA GLY A 48 -0.40 -1.93 -11.63
C GLY A 48 -1.53 -2.39 -12.57
N ILE A 49 -2.73 -2.55 -12.05
CA ILE A 49 -3.93 -2.87 -12.86
C ILE A 49 -4.23 -1.74 -13.84
N VAL A 50 -4.25 -0.48 -13.39
CA VAL A 50 -4.46 0.67 -14.28
C VAL A 50 -3.34 0.76 -15.32
N ASN A 51 -2.08 0.56 -14.95
CA ASN A 51 -0.95 0.53 -15.90
C ASN A 51 -1.09 -0.60 -16.92
N THR A 52 -1.67 -1.74 -16.53
CA THR A 52 -1.97 -2.84 -17.47
C THR A 52 -3.08 -2.42 -18.45
N ALA A 53 -4.11 -1.74 -17.98
CA ALA A 53 -5.16 -1.18 -18.83
C ALA A 53 -4.61 -0.10 -19.79
N ILE A 54 -3.68 0.75 -19.35
CA ILE A 54 -3.00 1.74 -20.20
C ILE A 54 -2.23 1.03 -21.32
N LYS A 55 -1.44 0.01 -21.01
CA LYS A 55 -0.70 -0.76 -22.01
C LYS A 55 -1.60 -1.47 -23.01
N GLY A 56 -2.80 -1.87 -22.59
CA GLY A 56 -3.83 -2.47 -23.43
C GLY A 56 -4.71 -1.46 -24.19
N GLU A 57 -4.40 -0.15 -24.09
CA GLU A 57 -5.19 0.95 -24.70
C GLU A 57 -6.67 0.95 -24.24
N MET A 58 -6.94 0.44 -23.02
CA MET A 58 -8.28 0.33 -22.45
C MET A 58 -8.55 1.36 -21.35
N ALA A 59 -7.52 2.04 -20.86
CA ALA A 59 -7.67 2.99 -19.76
C ALA A 59 -8.29 4.30 -20.24
N SER A 60 -9.24 4.82 -19.47
CA SER A 60 -9.80 6.14 -19.72
C SER A 60 -8.78 7.26 -19.41
N PRO A 61 -8.92 8.45 -20.01
CA PRO A 61 -8.08 9.60 -19.66
C PRO A 61 -8.17 10.02 -18.18
N SER A 62 -9.28 9.76 -17.49
CA SER A 62 -9.46 10.00 -16.06
C SER A 62 -8.63 9.02 -15.23
N ALA A 63 -8.70 7.73 -15.51
CA ALA A 63 -7.93 6.70 -14.83
C ALA A 63 -6.41 6.91 -14.99
N ILE A 64 -5.97 7.33 -16.18
CA ILE A 64 -4.56 7.67 -16.42
C ILE A 64 -4.12 8.82 -15.50
N ARG A 65 -4.86 9.93 -15.50
CA ARG A 65 -4.53 11.09 -14.65
C ARG A 65 -4.57 10.77 -13.16
N GLU A 66 -5.54 9.99 -12.70
CA GLU A 66 -5.61 9.56 -11.30
C GLU A 66 -4.39 8.72 -10.92
N ALA A 67 -4.04 7.72 -11.73
CA ALA A 67 -2.88 6.88 -11.48
C ALA A 67 -1.56 7.69 -11.48
N GLU A 68 -1.38 8.60 -12.43
CA GLU A 68 -0.23 9.51 -12.49
C GLU A 68 -0.15 10.39 -11.22
N THR A 69 -1.26 10.95 -10.77
CA THR A 69 -1.32 11.77 -9.56
C THR A 69 -0.90 10.96 -8.33
N VAL A 70 -1.45 9.77 -8.17
CA VAL A 70 -1.13 8.88 -7.03
C VAL A 70 0.33 8.45 -7.05
N MET A 71 0.86 8.06 -8.23
CA MET A 71 2.26 7.65 -8.37
C MET A 71 3.24 8.81 -8.15
N ALA A 72 2.91 10.02 -8.62
CA ALA A 72 3.76 11.21 -8.47
C ALA A 72 3.72 11.81 -7.05
N SER A 73 2.66 11.56 -6.28
CA SER A 73 2.52 12.06 -4.92
C SER A 73 3.58 11.46 -4.00
N LEU A 74 4.34 12.30 -3.31
CA LEU A 74 5.37 11.86 -2.37
C LEU A 74 4.77 11.46 -1.02
N ASN A 75 5.29 10.41 -0.39
CA ASN A 75 4.94 10.02 0.98
C ASN A 75 5.40 11.00 2.06
N LYS A 76 6.08 12.10 1.67
CA LYS A 76 6.58 13.14 2.56
C LYS A 76 5.48 13.76 3.43
N LEU A 77 4.32 14.09 2.83
CA LEU A 77 3.22 14.70 3.59
C LEU A 77 2.59 13.70 4.56
N GLY A 78 2.44 12.44 4.15
CA GLY A 78 1.99 11.36 5.03
C GLY A 78 2.92 11.19 6.23
N LYS A 79 4.22 11.11 5.98
CA LYS A 79 5.25 11.04 7.04
C LYS A 79 5.17 12.23 8.00
N GLN A 80 4.96 13.46 7.51
CA GLN A 80 4.83 14.66 8.35
C GLN A 80 3.58 14.65 9.25
N VAL A 81 2.54 13.93 8.87
CA VAL A 81 1.36 13.71 9.74
C VAL A 81 1.72 12.72 10.83
N VAL A 82 2.16 11.51 10.44
CA VAL A 82 2.33 10.40 11.38
C VAL A 82 3.49 10.59 12.37
N GLU A 83 4.50 11.39 12.03
CA GLU A 83 5.62 11.67 12.96
C GLU A 83 5.21 12.46 14.22
N LYS A 84 3.95 12.94 14.28
CA LYS A 84 3.38 13.64 15.43
C LYS A 84 2.68 12.70 16.41
N PHE A 85 2.55 11.43 16.06
CA PHE A 85 1.86 10.40 16.84
C PHE A 85 2.82 9.28 17.21
N ASP A 86 2.46 8.51 18.22
CA ASP A 86 3.18 7.29 18.58
C ASP A 86 2.73 6.16 17.63
N VAL A 87 3.52 5.93 16.59
CA VAL A 87 3.26 4.95 15.53
C VAL A 87 3.92 3.63 15.91
N SER A 88 3.14 2.57 16.03
CA SER A 88 3.63 1.21 16.36
C SER A 88 4.51 0.64 15.25
N ALA A 89 4.08 0.78 14.00
CA ALA A 89 4.82 0.33 12.83
C ALA A 89 4.40 1.11 11.57
N CYS A 90 5.30 1.18 10.58
CA CYS A 90 5.04 1.82 9.30
C CYS A 90 5.90 1.21 8.20
N THR A 91 5.30 0.94 7.04
CA THR A 91 6.01 0.56 5.81
C THR A 91 5.40 1.29 4.61
N ASP A 92 6.10 1.32 3.48
CA ASP A 92 5.53 1.74 2.19
C ASP A 92 5.02 0.54 1.40
N ILE A 93 4.04 0.77 0.54
CA ILE A 93 3.44 -0.26 -0.30
C ILE A 93 4.04 -0.16 -1.70
N THR A 94 4.70 -1.22 -2.15
CA THR A 94 5.38 -1.26 -3.45
C THR A 94 5.10 -2.56 -4.20
N GLY A 95 6.12 -3.18 -4.78
CA GLY A 95 6.02 -4.29 -5.72
C GLY A 95 5.34 -5.56 -5.21
N PHE A 96 5.32 -5.80 -3.90
CA PHE A 96 4.64 -6.98 -3.32
C PHE A 96 3.13 -6.81 -3.14
N GLY A 97 2.58 -5.63 -3.48
CA GLY A 97 1.17 -5.31 -3.27
C GLY A 97 0.82 -5.10 -1.80
N LEU A 98 -0.41 -4.70 -1.52
CA LEU A 98 -0.84 -4.43 -0.15
C LEU A 98 -0.73 -5.69 0.73
N LEU A 99 -1.23 -6.84 0.25
CA LEU A 99 -1.19 -8.09 1.03
C LEU A 99 0.22 -8.59 1.30
N GLY A 100 1.15 -8.44 0.35
CA GLY A 100 2.53 -8.85 0.56
C GLY A 100 3.18 -8.08 1.70
N HIS A 101 3.03 -6.75 1.73
CA HIS A 101 3.55 -5.91 2.81
C HIS A 101 2.80 -6.09 4.13
N CYS A 102 1.46 -6.33 4.10
CA CYS A 102 0.70 -6.69 5.30
C CYS A 102 1.21 -8.00 5.92
N VAL A 103 1.46 -9.02 5.11
CA VAL A 103 1.99 -10.31 5.57
C VAL A 103 3.38 -10.13 6.20
N GLU A 104 4.27 -9.39 5.54
CA GLU A 104 5.60 -9.09 6.07
C GLU A 104 5.52 -8.39 7.44
N MET A 105 4.70 -7.35 7.54
CA MET A 105 4.54 -6.55 8.75
C MET A 105 3.86 -7.31 9.88
N ALA A 106 2.83 -8.12 9.59
CA ALA A 106 2.14 -8.96 10.56
C ALA A 106 3.06 -10.09 11.08
N GLU A 107 3.81 -10.76 10.20
CA GLU A 107 4.76 -11.81 10.55
C GLU A 107 5.87 -11.28 11.46
N ALA A 108 6.49 -10.15 11.09
CA ALA A 108 7.55 -9.51 11.85
C ALA A 108 7.08 -8.96 13.22
N SER A 109 5.78 -8.64 13.34
CA SER A 109 5.15 -8.19 14.58
C SER A 109 4.55 -9.34 15.42
N ASN A 110 4.48 -10.56 14.87
CA ASN A 110 3.87 -11.74 15.50
C ASN A 110 2.38 -11.54 15.86
N VAL A 111 1.61 -10.98 14.92
CA VAL A 111 0.18 -10.65 15.06
C VAL A 111 -0.61 -11.10 13.84
N THR A 112 -1.94 -10.92 13.85
CA THR A 112 -2.85 -11.09 12.71
C THR A 112 -3.48 -9.75 12.36
N PHE A 113 -3.62 -9.45 11.06
CA PHE A 113 -4.37 -8.30 10.57
C PHE A 113 -5.75 -8.74 10.09
N GLU A 114 -6.79 -8.05 10.54
CA GLU A 114 -8.17 -8.18 10.05
C GLU A 114 -8.41 -6.98 9.11
N LEU A 115 -8.60 -7.23 7.82
CA LEU A 115 -8.75 -6.19 6.81
C LEU A 115 -10.15 -6.24 6.18
N ASN A 116 -10.81 -5.09 6.07
CA ASN A 116 -12.06 -4.99 5.33
C ASN A 116 -11.76 -4.47 3.91
N VAL A 117 -12.00 -5.31 2.91
CA VAL A 117 -11.68 -4.97 1.52
C VAL A 117 -12.49 -3.78 1.00
N HIS A 118 -13.66 -3.52 1.56
CA HIS A 118 -14.52 -2.40 1.16
C HIS A 118 -14.11 -1.05 1.79
N ASP A 119 -13.29 -1.07 2.84
CA ASP A 119 -12.75 0.14 3.48
C ASP A 119 -11.43 0.59 2.83
N ILE A 120 -10.85 -0.22 1.96
CA ILE A 120 -9.62 0.12 1.24
C ILE A 120 -9.97 1.07 0.09
N ALA A 121 -9.24 2.18 0.00
CA ALA A 121 -9.37 3.08 -1.14
C ALA A 121 -8.70 2.47 -2.38
N TYR A 122 -9.44 2.40 -3.48
CA TYR A 122 -8.96 1.97 -4.79
C TYR A 122 -8.95 3.15 -5.77
N LEU A 123 -8.13 3.05 -6.83
CA LEU A 123 -8.28 3.90 -8.00
C LEU A 123 -9.67 3.68 -8.62
N ASP A 124 -10.34 4.75 -9.01
CA ASP A 124 -11.78 4.71 -9.32
C ASP A 124 -12.18 3.62 -10.33
N GLU A 125 -11.38 3.40 -11.39
CA GLU A 125 -11.66 2.40 -12.41
C GLU A 125 -10.93 1.06 -12.21
N ALA A 126 -10.04 0.94 -11.21
CA ALA A 126 -9.23 -0.26 -11.01
C ALA A 126 -10.08 -1.50 -10.72
N ILE A 127 -11.19 -1.36 -9.99
CA ILE A 127 -12.13 -2.47 -9.72
C ILE A 127 -12.71 -3.01 -11.03
N SER A 128 -13.11 -2.11 -11.95
CA SER A 128 -13.67 -2.49 -13.25
C SER A 128 -12.64 -3.20 -14.12
N TYR A 129 -11.40 -2.70 -14.13
CA TYR A 129 -10.31 -3.34 -14.89
C TYR A 129 -9.92 -4.69 -14.30
N ALA A 130 -9.91 -4.85 -12.97
CA ALA A 130 -9.69 -6.13 -12.30
C ALA A 130 -10.78 -7.16 -12.69
N LYS A 131 -12.06 -6.74 -12.72
CA LYS A 131 -13.18 -7.58 -13.17
C LYS A 131 -13.05 -8.00 -14.63
N MET A 132 -12.38 -7.21 -15.47
CA MET A 132 -12.07 -7.55 -16.87
C MET A 132 -10.85 -8.48 -17.00
N GLY A 133 -10.15 -8.80 -15.88
CA GLY A 133 -8.96 -9.62 -15.88
C GLY A 133 -7.69 -8.88 -16.31
N LEU A 134 -7.66 -7.54 -16.27
CA LEU A 134 -6.47 -6.72 -16.60
C LEU A 134 -5.49 -6.72 -15.42
N VAL A 135 -5.02 -7.90 -15.05
CA VAL A 135 -4.18 -8.13 -13.88
C VAL A 135 -2.72 -8.32 -14.30
N PRO A 136 -1.76 -7.56 -13.76
CA PRO A 136 -0.36 -7.71 -14.13
C PRO A 136 0.21 -9.05 -13.62
N ALA A 137 1.15 -9.62 -14.37
CA ALA A 137 1.79 -10.90 -14.01
C ALA A 137 2.45 -10.88 -12.62
N GLY A 138 2.85 -9.70 -12.14
CA GLY A 138 3.39 -9.50 -10.79
C GLY A 138 2.39 -9.85 -9.68
N ALA A 139 1.09 -9.60 -9.88
CA ALA A 139 0.06 -9.92 -8.90
C ALA A 139 -0.04 -11.43 -8.65
N TYR A 140 0.01 -12.24 -9.71
CA TYR A 140 0.01 -13.70 -9.59
C TYR A 140 1.24 -14.23 -8.84
N LYS A 141 2.42 -13.64 -9.07
CA LYS A 141 3.64 -13.99 -8.33
C LYS A 141 3.52 -13.64 -6.85
N ASN A 142 3.00 -12.46 -6.54
CA ASN A 142 2.75 -12.00 -5.18
C ASN A 142 1.76 -12.93 -4.46
N LYS A 143 0.66 -13.30 -5.14
CA LYS A 143 -0.33 -14.25 -4.63
C LYS A 143 0.32 -15.59 -4.29
N GLY A 144 1.14 -16.13 -5.18
CA GLY A 144 1.84 -17.42 -4.96
C GLY A 144 2.75 -17.40 -3.73
N TYR A 145 3.36 -16.26 -3.41
CA TYR A 145 4.28 -16.13 -2.27
C TYR A 145 3.57 -16.19 -0.91
N SER A 146 2.39 -15.59 -0.78
CA SER A 146 1.74 -15.41 0.52
C SER A 146 0.35 -16.04 0.65
N TYR A 147 -0.14 -16.73 -0.39
CA TYR A 147 -1.49 -17.31 -0.43
C TYR A 147 -1.85 -18.13 0.82
N GLN A 148 -0.95 -18.99 1.28
CA GLN A 148 -1.20 -19.85 2.43
C GLN A 148 -1.29 -19.10 3.77
N LYS A 149 -0.79 -17.86 3.83
CA LYS A 149 -0.78 -17.02 5.03
C LYS A 149 -2.04 -16.14 5.16
N VAL A 150 -2.89 -16.12 4.13
CA VAL A 150 -4.09 -15.28 4.05
C VAL A 150 -5.35 -16.14 4.10
N ASP A 151 -6.35 -15.70 4.86
CA ASP A 151 -7.72 -16.21 4.84
C ASP A 151 -8.57 -15.26 3.98
N PHE A 152 -8.97 -15.73 2.81
CA PHE A 152 -9.73 -14.93 1.85
C PHE A 152 -11.24 -14.93 2.11
N ARG A 153 -11.74 -15.90 2.93
CA ARG A 153 -13.17 -16.06 3.21
C ARG A 153 -14.03 -15.99 1.95
N ASN A 154 -15.02 -15.07 1.92
CA ASN A 154 -15.95 -14.89 0.80
C ASN A 154 -15.61 -13.63 -0.03
N VAL A 155 -14.35 -13.21 -0.07
CA VAL A 155 -13.91 -12.06 -0.85
C VAL A 155 -13.83 -12.44 -2.33
N GLU A 156 -14.41 -11.60 -3.18
CA GLU A 156 -14.42 -11.82 -4.62
C GLU A 156 -13.02 -11.71 -5.23
N ASP A 157 -12.75 -12.52 -6.25
CA ASP A 157 -11.43 -12.66 -6.88
C ASP A 157 -10.82 -11.32 -7.33
N HIS A 158 -11.62 -10.41 -7.84
CA HIS A 158 -11.13 -9.12 -8.31
C HIS A 158 -10.57 -8.23 -7.17
N PHE A 159 -11.11 -8.33 -5.94
CA PHE A 159 -10.49 -7.67 -4.80
C PHE A 159 -9.18 -8.35 -4.40
N ILE A 160 -9.13 -9.68 -4.43
CA ILE A 160 -7.89 -10.42 -4.18
C ILE A 160 -6.80 -9.99 -5.16
N ASP A 161 -7.12 -9.86 -6.43
CA ASP A 161 -6.17 -9.41 -7.46
C ASP A 161 -5.70 -7.97 -7.21
N LEU A 162 -6.61 -7.06 -6.83
CA LEU A 162 -6.28 -5.69 -6.44
C LEU A 162 -5.34 -5.61 -5.23
N LEU A 163 -5.55 -6.46 -4.24
CA LEU A 163 -4.73 -6.48 -3.02
C LEU A 163 -3.32 -7.05 -3.25
N TYR A 164 -3.16 -7.90 -4.27
CA TYR A 164 -1.85 -8.39 -4.72
C TYR A 164 -1.22 -7.56 -5.83
N ASP A 165 -1.94 -6.56 -6.34
CA ASP A 165 -1.48 -5.70 -7.42
C ASP A 165 -0.19 -4.96 -7.04
N PRO A 166 0.91 -5.11 -7.82
CA PRO A 166 2.15 -4.36 -7.58
C PRO A 166 1.91 -2.86 -7.64
N GLN A 167 2.24 -2.13 -6.58
CA GLN A 167 2.09 -0.69 -6.55
C GLN A 167 3.37 0.02 -6.99
N THR A 168 3.23 1.00 -7.86
CA THR A 168 4.28 1.95 -8.20
C THR A 168 4.13 3.16 -7.29
N SER A 169 5.15 3.42 -6.45
CA SER A 169 5.15 4.56 -5.53
C SER A 169 3.89 4.63 -4.66
N GLY A 170 3.51 3.50 -4.07
CA GLY A 170 2.31 3.41 -3.24
C GLY A 170 2.40 4.17 -1.93
N GLY A 171 1.34 4.09 -1.13
CA GLY A 171 1.20 4.81 0.13
C GLY A 171 1.97 4.19 1.29
N LEU A 172 1.86 4.82 2.44
CA LEU A 172 2.31 4.27 3.71
C LEU A 172 1.19 3.41 4.31
N LEU A 173 1.54 2.23 4.80
CA LEU A 173 0.74 1.42 5.70
C LEU A 173 1.22 1.70 7.12
N ILE A 174 0.32 2.13 7.98
CA ILE A 174 0.62 2.64 9.31
C ILE A 174 -0.20 1.86 10.32
N SER A 175 0.44 1.37 11.38
CA SER A 175 -0.21 0.78 12.57
C SER A 175 -0.10 1.78 13.72
N VAL A 176 -1.22 2.13 14.32
CA VAL A 176 -1.31 3.08 15.43
C VAL A 176 -2.38 2.62 16.43
N GLU A 177 -2.18 2.91 17.72
CA GLU A 177 -3.16 2.57 18.75
C GLU A 177 -4.53 3.18 18.42
N ALA A 178 -5.62 2.40 18.61
CA ALA A 178 -6.98 2.78 18.23
C ALA A 178 -7.43 4.14 18.81
N GLN A 179 -6.95 4.49 20.00
CA GLN A 179 -7.27 5.78 20.64
C GLN A 179 -6.79 7.00 19.84
N TYR A 180 -5.80 6.84 18.96
CA TYR A 180 -5.28 7.92 18.11
C TYR A 180 -5.87 7.91 16.70
N ALA A 181 -6.67 6.92 16.33
CA ALA A 181 -7.19 6.74 14.97
C ALA A 181 -7.89 7.99 14.44
N GLU A 182 -8.86 8.52 15.20
CA GLU A 182 -9.62 9.71 14.82
C GLU A 182 -8.72 10.94 14.66
N ALA A 183 -7.81 11.18 15.61
CA ALA A 183 -6.88 12.31 15.55
C ALA A 183 -5.92 12.22 14.37
N VAL A 184 -5.47 11.00 14.01
CA VAL A 184 -4.62 10.76 12.84
C VAL A 184 -5.40 11.03 11.56
N MET A 185 -6.63 10.52 11.43
CA MET A 185 -7.47 10.74 10.26
C MET A 185 -7.80 12.22 10.07
N GLU A 186 -8.18 12.94 11.12
CA GLU A 186 -8.36 14.39 11.08
C GLU A 186 -7.11 15.17 10.66
N ALA A 187 -5.92 14.72 11.13
CA ALA A 187 -4.67 15.35 10.76
C ALA A 187 -4.36 15.15 9.26
N PHE A 188 -4.72 14.00 8.68
CA PHE A 188 -4.64 13.77 7.24
C PHE A 188 -5.61 14.66 6.45
N GLU A 189 -6.86 14.77 6.88
CA GLU A 189 -7.85 15.65 6.25
C GLU A 189 -7.38 17.12 6.23
N LYS A 190 -6.88 17.61 7.37
CA LYS A 190 -6.31 18.97 7.49
C LYS A 190 -5.09 19.17 6.59
N LYS A 191 -4.34 18.11 6.30
CA LYS A 191 -3.15 18.18 5.44
C LYS A 191 -3.46 18.24 3.96
N ARG A 192 -4.66 17.82 3.54
CA ARG A 192 -5.16 17.85 2.15
C ARG A 192 -4.17 17.15 1.19
N LEU A 193 -4.01 15.83 1.37
CA LEU A 193 -3.24 15.02 0.44
C LEU A 193 -3.96 14.97 -0.92
N ASP A 194 -3.18 14.82 -2.00
CA ASP A 194 -3.71 14.54 -3.35
C ASP A 194 -4.17 13.08 -3.51
N THR A 195 -4.15 12.31 -2.41
CA THR A 195 -4.48 10.89 -2.34
C THR A 195 -5.53 10.61 -1.28
N LYS A 196 -6.29 9.51 -1.42
CA LYS A 196 -7.32 9.10 -0.46
C LYS A 196 -6.67 8.31 0.68
N VAL A 197 -6.92 8.73 1.92
CA VAL A 197 -6.49 8.00 3.12
C VAL A 197 -7.65 7.14 3.60
N SER A 198 -7.37 5.90 3.98
CA SER A 198 -8.39 4.96 4.46
C SER A 198 -7.92 4.22 5.71
N LEU A 199 -8.85 4.00 6.66
CA LEU A 199 -8.69 3.07 7.76
C LEU A 199 -9.16 1.71 7.26
N ILE A 200 -8.23 0.76 7.11
CA ILE A 200 -8.44 -0.48 6.34
C ILE A 200 -8.64 -1.73 7.20
N GLY A 201 -8.42 -1.62 8.51
CA GLY A 201 -8.55 -2.78 9.38
C GLY A 201 -7.94 -2.58 10.75
N THR A 202 -7.78 -3.70 11.46
CA THR A 202 -7.28 -3.75 12.84
C THR A 202 -6.24 -4.84 13.02
N VAL A 203 -5.47 -4.73 14.08
CA VAL A 203 -4.48 -5.72 14.50
C VAL A 203 -5.06 -6.53 15.65
N THR A 204 -4.96 -7.86 15.55
CA THR A 204 -5.44 -8.80 16.58
C THR A 204 -4.30 -9.71 17.04
N GLU A 205 -4.55 -10.46 18.11
CA GLU A 205 -3.64 -11.52 18.56
C GLU A 205 -3.35 -12.49 17.41
N LYS A 206 -2.13 -13.04 17.40
CA LYS A 206 -1.71 -13.98 16.36
C LYS A 206 -2.64 -15.19 16.30
N SER A 207 -3.08 -15.50 15.09
CA SER A 207 -3.88 -16.69 14.80
C SER A 207 -3.15 -17.62 13.82
N ASP A 208 -3.87 -18.60 13.27
CA ASP A 208 -3.39 -19.55 12.25
C ASP A 208 -3.08 -18.87 10.91
N LYS A 209 -3.70 -17.73 10.63
CA LYS A 209 -3.44 -16.89 9.46
C LYS A 209 -2.87 -15.54 9.88
N LEU A 210 -1.98 -14.99 9.05
CA LEU A 210 -1.43 -13.66 9.29
C LEU A 210 -2.39 -12.55 8.87
N ILE A 211 -3.17 -12.79 7.83
CA ILE A 211 -4.17 -11.85 7.33
C ILE A 211 -5.51 -12.56 7.22
N ARG A 212 -6.57 -11.88 7.64
CA ARG A 212 -7.97 -12.28 7.42
C ARG A 212 -8.69 -11.16 6.70
N LEU A 213 -9.34 -11.49 5.58
CA LEU A 213 -10.13 -10.55 4.79
C LEU A 213 -11.61 -10.66 5.09
N HIS A 214 -12.30 -9.51 5.04
CA HIS A 214 -13.75 -9.39 5.25
C HIS A 214 -14.39 -8.58 4.12
#